data_cb6b2186433ccea5c5b6e976f99d888a
#
_entry.id   cb6b2186433ccea5c5b6e976f99d888a
#
_cell.length_a   1.000
_cell.length_b   1.000
_cell.length_c   1.000
_cell.angle_alpha   90.00
_cell.angle_beta   90.00
_cell.angle_gamma   90.00
#
_symmetry.space_group_name_H-M   'P 1'
#
loop_
_entity.id
_entity.type
_entity.pdbx_description
1 polymer ?
#
loop_
_entity_poly.entity_id
_entity_poly.type
_entity_poly.pdbx_seq_one_letter_code
_entity_poly.pdbx_strand_id
1 'polypeptide(L)'
;ERQIHQTLGAMPDAPISLTDWSTKSPPQFEGMTIPSQVNYVGKGANLFEFGYRFHGSALVITRYLRNSYLWDRIRVQGGAYGAFCLFDRLSGVLTFVSYRDPGLMKTIEAFDNTAAFLRDLALDDQELRKSIIGAIGDLDAYMLPDTKGYTSLLRYLSQDTEAMRQQLRDEVLATGKDDFRTFGTLLEAVRERGVVKVLGSPDAIDTAASDRPGWLNVLKVL
;
A
#
# COMPACT_ATOMS: atom_id res chain seq x y z
N GLU A 1 -23.84 -1.31 26.23
CA GLU A 1 -24.96 -2.03 25.57
C GLU A 1 -26.27 -1.23 25.61
N ARG A 2 -26.77 -0.86 26.83
CA ARG A 2 -28.06 -0.17 27.00
C ARG A 2 -28.21 1.12 26.16
N GLN A 3 -27.18 1.96 26.10
CA GLN A 3 -27.17 3.18 25.28
C GLN A 3 -27.19 2.88 23.77
N ILE A 4 -26.47 1.85 23.35
CA ILE A 4 -26.46 1.43 21.95
C ILE A 4 -27.85 0.95 21.53
N HIS A 5 -28.48 0.11 22.32
CA HIS A 5 -29.86 -0.34 22.06
C HIS A 5 -30.88 0.81 22.03
N GLN A 6 -30.73 1.80 22.93
CA GLN A 6 -31.59 2.98 22.90
C GLN A 6 -31.38 3.83 21.64
N THR A 7 -30.13 4.03 21.22
CA THR A 7 -29.82 4.81 20.03
C THR A 7 -30.30 4.11 18.76
N LEU A 8 -30.04 2.79 18.63
CA LEU A 8 -30.48 2.02 17.49
C LEU A 8 -32.00 1.90 17.42
N GLY A 9 -32.69 1.71 18.57
CA GLY A 9 -34.13 1.66 18.62
C GLY A 9 -34.83 3.00 18.35
N ALA A 10 -34.13 4.12 18.41
CA ALA A 10 -34.61 5.43 18.02
C ALA A 10 -34.42 5.77 16.53
N MET A 11 -33.71 4.94 15.79
CA MET A 11 -33.55 5.12 14.35
C MET A 11 -34.84 4.70 13.62
N PRO A 12 -35.28 5.45 12.61
CA PRO A 12 -36.46 5.06 11.84
C PRO A 12 -36.18 3.78 11.06
N ASP A 13 -37.13 2.87 11.06
CA ASP A 13 -37.09 1.71 10.18
C ASP A 13 -37.20 2.19 8.73
N ALA A 14 -36.18 1.87 7.94
CA ALA A 14 -36.18 2.12 6.52
C ALA A 14 -36.01 0.81 5.76
N PRO A 15 -36.73 0.61 4.64
CA PRO A 15 -36.51 -0.56 3.81
C PRO A 15 -35.07 -0.53 3.25
N ILE A 16 -34.38 -1.66 3.36
CA ILE A 16 -33.07 -1.82 2.74
C ILE A 16 -33.27 -1.88 1.22
N SER A 17 -32.83 -0.85 0.52
CA SER A 17 -32.74 -0.87 -0.94
C SER A 17 -31.28 -1.02 -1.35
N LEU A 18 -30.98 -2.06 -2.13
CA LEU A 18 -29.68 -2.20 -2.76
C LEU A 18 -29.62 -1.24 -3.95
N THR A 19 -28.72 -0.30 -3.90
CA THR A 19 -28.46 0.58 -5.05
C THR A 19 -27.38 -0.07 -5.91
N ASP A 20 -27.65 -0.20 -7.20
CA ASP A 20 -26.66 -0.66 -8.17
C ASP A 20 -25.69 0.48 -8.44
N TRP A 21 -24.45 0.32 -7.95
CA TRP A 21 -23.37 1.27 -8.15
C TRP A 21 -22.56 0.87 -9.38
N SER A 22 -22.85 1.43 -10.52
CA SER A 22 -21.95 1.34 -11.67
C SER A 22 -20.91 2.44 -11.61
N THR A 23 -19.68 2.11 -11.26
CA THR A 23 -18.54 3.04 -11.32
C THR A 23 -17.83 2.90 -12.66
N LYS A 24 -17.53 4.03 -13.31
CA LYS A 24 -16.59 4.01 -14.43
C LYS A 24 -15.19 3.74 -13.89
N SER A 25 -14.49 2.79 -14.48
CA SER A 25 -13.08 2.58 -14.15
C SER A 25 -12.29 3.85 -14.48
N PRO A 26 -11.55 4.42 -13.52
CA PRO A 26 -10.72 5.58 -13.79
C PRO A 26 -9.59 5.19 -14.76
N PRO A 27 -9.01 6.17 -15.49
CA PRO A 27 -7.82 5.94 -16.31
C PRO A 27 -6.71 5.28 -15.49
N GLN A 28 -5.93 4.40 -16.12
CA GLN A 28 -4.83 3.71 -15.43
C GLN A 28 -3.76 4.69 -14.94
N PHE A 29 -3.48 5.72 -15.72
CA PHE A 29 -2.47 6.72 -15.41
C PHE A 29 -3.11 8.10 -15.37
N GLU A 30 -3.05 8.77 -14.22
CA GLU A 30 -3.61 10.12 -14.04
C GLU A 30 -2.62 11.04 -13.35
N GLY A 31 -2.55 12.28 -13.89
CA GLY A 31 -1.87 13.40 -13.28
C GLY A 31 -2.87 14.48 -12.87
N MET A 32 -3.02 14.73 -11.59
CA MET A 32 -3.90 15.75 -11.04
C MET A 32 -3.08 16.98 -10.66
N THR A 33 -3.33 18.11 -11.33
CA THR A 33 -2.56 19.35 -11.08
C THR A 33 -3.17 20.17 -9.97
N ILE A 34 -2.32 20.60 -9.04
CA ILE A 34 -2.63 21.53 -7.95
C ILE A 34 -1.50 22.58 -7.83
N PRO A 35 -1.76 23.77 -7.27
CA PRO A 35 -0.73 24.78 -7.02
C PRO A 35 0.18 24.33 -5.86
N SER A 36 1.17 23.51 -6.16
CA SER A 36 2.13 22.92 -5.21
C SER A 36 3.52 22.90 -5.84
N GLN A 37 4.57 22.92 -5.00
CA GLN A 37 5.96 22.72 -5.41
C GLN A 37 6.44 21.28 -5.19
N VAL A 38 5.57 20.42 -4.68
CA VAL A 38 5.87 19.02 -4.37
C VAL A 38 4.79 18.11 -4.93
N ASN A 39 5.14 16.85 -5.14
CA ASN A 39 4.28 15.84 -5.68
C ASN A 39 3.90 14.80 -4.62
N TYR A 40 2.82 14.11 -4.87
CA TYR A 40 2.36 12.91 -4.18
C TYR A 40 2.20 11.86 -5.26
N VAL A 41 3.10 10.88 -5.28
CA VAL A 41 3.15 9.88 -6.34
C VAL A 41 2.68 8.55 -5.76
N GLY A 42 1.68 7.96 -6.39
CA GLY A 42 1.17 6.64 -6.03
C GLY A 42 1.27 5.67 -7.20
N LYS A 43 1.72 4.45 -6.92
CA LYS A 43 1.66 3.31 -7.85
C LYS A 43 1.21 2.07 -7.09
N GLY A 44 0.21 1.36 -7.64
CA GLY A 44 -0.32 0.19 -6.97
C GLY A 44 -1.05 -0.77 -7.90
N ALA A 45 -1.37 -1.94 -7.37
CA ALA A 45 -2.16 -2.95 -8.06
C ALA A 45 -2.81 -3.89 -7.05
N ASN A 46 -3.86 -4.57 -7.48
CA ASN A 46 -4.44 -5.67 -6.73
C ASN A 46 -3.66 -6.96 -7.03
N LEU A 47 -2.86 -7.43 -6.06
CA LEU A 47 -2.03 -8.62 -6.24
C LEU A 47 -2.86 -9.90 -6.37
N PHE A 48 -4.08 -9.92 -5.82
CA PHE A 48 -4.97 -11.09 -5.94
C PHE A 48 -5.40 -11.30 -7.40
N GLU A 49 -5.57 -10.22 -8.18
CA GLU A 49 -5.84 -10.31 -9.62
C GLU A 49 -4.66 -10.89 -10.42
N PHE A 50 -3.46 -10.89 -9.83
CA PHE A 50 -2.27 -11.52 -10.39
C PHE A 50 -2.04 -12.95 -9.89
N GLY A 51 -3.02 -13.51 -9.17
CA GLY A 51 -2.96 -14.86 -8.63
C GLY A 51 -2.18 -14.99 -7.32
N TYR A 52 -1.77 -13.87 -6.72
CA TYR A 52 -1.15 -13.91 -5.39
C TYR A 52 -2.17 -14.36 -4.34
N ARG A 53 -1.72 -15.25 -3.46
CA ARG A 53 -2.44 -15.59 -2.23
C ARG A 53 -1.70 -14.97 -1.07
N PHE A 54 -2.43 -14.24 -0.23
CA PHE A 54 -1.82 -13.58 0.90
C PHE A 54 -1.03 -14.56 1.76
N HIS A 55 0.18 -14.16 2.11
CA HIS A 55 1.09 -14.85 3.03
C HIS A 55 1.74 -13.82 3.95
N GLY A 56 1.94 -14.16 5.22
CA GLY A 56 2.45 -13.23 6.22
C GLY A 56 3.81 -12.59 5.90
N SER A 57 4.62 -13.25 5.07
CA SER A 57 5.89 -12.69 4.59
C SER A 57 5.72 -11.33 3.88
N ALA A 58 4.57 -11.06 3.26
CA ALA A 58 4.31 -9.77 2.64
C ALA A 58 4.44 -8.60 3.63
N LEU A 59 4.06 -8.78 4.90
CA LEU A 59 4.19 -7.75 5.92
C LEU A 59 5.66 -7.47 6.26
N VAL A 60 6.48 -8.51 6.29
CA VAL A 60 7.93 -8.38 6.52
C VAL A 60 8.60 -7.67 5.34
N ILE A 61 8.26 -8.07 4.11
CA ILE A 61 8.86 -7.55 2.89
C ILE A 61 8.47 -6.09 2.64
N THR A 62 7.20 -5.74 2.79
CA THR A 62 6.74 -4.34 2.62
C THR A 62 7.35 -3.41 3.66
N ARG A 63 7.49 -3.90 4.91
CA ARG A 63 8.22 -3.18 5.95
C ARG A 63 9.69 -2.99 5.61
N TYR A 64 10.36 -4.05 5.13
CA TYR A 64 11.75 -3.99 4.69
C TYR A 64 11.93 -2.96 3.57
N LEU A 65 11.12 -3.04 2.51
CA LEU A 65 11.16 -2.07 1.40
C LEU A 65 11.01 -0.63 1.90
N ARG A 66 10.04 -0.38 2.79
CA ARG A 66 9.80 0.96 3.35
C ARG A 66 11.02 1.50 4.10
N ASN A 67 11.67 0.67 4.91
CA ASN A 67 12.72 1.10 5.84
C ASN A 67 14.14 1.03 5.24
N SER A 68 14.31 0.41 4.08
CA SER A 68 15.59 0.28 3.38
C SER A 68 15.56 0.95 2.01
N TYR A 69 15.12 0.23 0.99
CA TYR A 69 15.18 0.65 -0.41
C TYR A 69 14.44 1.96 -0.69
N LEU A 70 13.17 2.05 -0.31
CA LEU A 70 12.36 3.27 -0.57
C LEU A 70 12.86 4.45 0.26
N TRP A 71 13.28 4.19 1.51
CA TRP A 71 13.89 5.22 2.35
C TRP A 71 15.13 5.80 1.68
N ASP A 72 16.04 4.96 1.22
CA ASP A 72 17.28 5.39 0.59
C ASP A 72 17.02 6.09 -0.74
N ARG A 73 16.29 5.46 -1.66
CA ARG A 73 16.10 5.95 -3.03
C ARG A 73 15.23 7.18 -3.14
N ILE A 74 14.14 7.22 -2.39
CA ILE A 74 13.11 8.26 -2.55
C ILE A 74 13.29 9.37 -1.53
N ARG A 75 13.59 9.03 -0.27
CA ARG A 75 13.76 10.04 0.76
C ARG A 75 15.17 10.62 0.79
N VAL A 76 16.21 9.77 0.96
CA VAL A 76 17.58 10.25 1.16
C VAL A 76 18.15 10.82 -0.13
N GLN A 77 18.07 10.07 -1.23
CA GLN A 77 18.60 10.50 -2.52
C GLN A 77 17.61 11.38 -3.32
N GLY A 78 16.31 11.08 -3.23
CA GLY A 78 15.26 11.79 -3.97
C GLY A 78 14.75 13.07 -3.29
N GLY A 79 14.98 13.24 -1.98
CA GLY A 79 14.57 14.45 -1.23
C GLY A 79 13.09 14.46 -0.82
N ALA A 80 12.34 13.38 -0.99
CA ALA A 80 10.97 13.28 -0.53
C ALA A 80 10.90 13.28 1.01
N TYR A 81 9.80 13.79 1.57
CA TYR A 81 9.58 13.74 3.02
C TYR A 81 9.35 12.32 3.52
N GLY A 82 8.70 11.48 2.71
CA GLY A 82 8.48 10.07 3.03
C GLY A 82 8.16 9.22 1.81
N ALA A 83 8.43 7.92 1.95
CA ALA A 83 8.04 6.90 0.98
C ALA A 83 7.54 5.65 1.71
N PHE A 84 6.50 5.04 1.19
CA PHE A 84 5.81 3.94 1.85
C PHE A 84 5.50 2.82 0.85
N CYS A 85 5.51 1.60 1.36
CA CYS A 85 4.97 0.42 0.70
C CYS A 85 3.90 -0.15 1.64
N LEU A 86 2.66 -0.17 1.19
CA LEU A 86 1.50 -0.58 1.95
C LEU A 86 0.85 -1.78 1.27
N PHE A 87 0.43 -2.75 2.04
CA PHE A 87 -0.33 -3.89 1.53
C PHE A 87 -1.56 -4.11 2.41
N ASP A 88 -2.72 -4.05 1.78
CA ASP A 88 -3.98 -4.40 2.43
C ASP A 88 -4.31 -5.87 2.17
N ARG A 89 -4.26 -6.68 3.21
CA ARG A 89 -4.48 -8.12 3.14
C ARG A 89 -5.94 -8.52 2.84
N LEU A 90 -6.89 -7.62 3.02
CA LEU A 90 -8.30 -7.91 2.75
C LEU A 90 -8.65 -7.67 1.28
N SER A 91 -8.20 -6.58 0.71
CA SER A 91 -8.43 -6.24 -0.70
C SER A 91 -7.37 -6.79 -1.65
N GLY A 92 -6.20 -7.17 -1.15
CA GLY A 92 -5.05 -7.58 -1.96
C GLY A 92 -4.31 -6.42 -2.63
N VAL A 93 -4.64 -5.18 -2.29
CA VAL A 93 -4.04 -3.99 -2.90
C VAL A 93 -2.69 -3.69 -2.28
N LEU A 94 -1.65 -3.72 -3.12
CA LEU A 94 -0.33 -3.20 -2.80
C LEU A 94 -0.21 -1.78 -3.38
N THR A 95 0.31 -0.87 -2.56
CA THR A 95 0.49 0.52 -2.96
C THR A 95 1.85 1.05 -2.52
N PHE A 96 2.61 1.58 -3.48
CA PHE A 96 3.75 2.45 -3.23
C PHE A 96 3.27 3.89 -3.25
N VAL A 97 3.69 4.71 -2.28
CA VAL A 97 3.37 6.14 -2.24
C VAL A 97 4.58 6.96 -1.79
N SER A 98 4.76 8.13 -2.40
CA SER A 98 5.64 9.16 -1.89
C SER A 98 4.86 10.37 -1.40
N TYR A 99 5.43 11.08 -0.44
CA TYR A 99 4.82 12.20 0.24
C TYR A 99 5.74 13.42 0.21
N ARG A 100 5.20 14.56 -0.27
CA ARG A 100 5.94 15.82 -0.44
C ARG A 100 7.26 15.57 -1.17
N ASP A 101 7.14 15.04 -2.37
CA ASP A 101 8.23 14.54 -3.20
C ASP A 101 8.58 15.57 -4.28
N PRO A 102 9.83 16.06 -4.36
CA PRO A 102 10.27 16.91 -5.46
C PRO A 102 10.40 16.13 -6.78
N GLY A 103 10.60 14.80 -6.71
CA GLY A 103 10.69 13.91 -7.87
C GLY A 103 9.31 13.40 -8.33
N LEU A 104 9.19 13.04 -9.60
CA LEU A 104 8.04 12.33 -10.15
C LEU A 104 8.50 11.08 -10.89
N MET A 105 9.15 11.25 -12.03
CA MET A 105 9.58 10.12 -12.87
C MET A 105 10.61 9.24 -12.17
N LYS A 106 11.57 9.83 -11.46
CA LYS A 106 12.57 9.08 -10.68
C LYS A 106 11.93 8.26 -9.57
N THR A 107 10.85 8.76 -8.97
CA THR A 107 10.11 8.05 -7.92
C THR A 107 9.34 6.87 -8.50
N ILE A 108 8.69 7.04 -9.66
CA ILE A 108 8.05 5.93 -10.38
C ILE A 108 9.10 4.87 -10.77
N GLU A 109 10.25 5.28 -11.29
CA GLU A 109 11.36 4.39 -11.61
C GLU A 109 11.85 3.63 -10.36
N ALA A 110 11.96 4.30 -9.20
CA ALA A 110 12.32 3.64 -7.96
C ALA A 110 11.27 2.59 -7.55
N PHE A 111 9.97 2.89 -7.70
CA PHE A 111 8.91 1.89 -7.47
C PHE A 111 9.04 0.70 -8.43
N ASP A 112 9.30 0.95 -9.69
CA ASP A 112 9.45 -0.10 -10.72
C ASP A 112 10.67 -1.00 -10.48
N ASN A 113 11.74 -0.44 -9.95
CA ASN A 113 12.96 -1.16 -9.66
C ASN A 113 12.90 -2.00 -8.36
N THR A 114 11.82 -1.93 -7.57
CA THR A 114 11.65 -2.77 -6.36
C THR A 114 11.66 -4.25 -6.68
N ALA A 115 11.13 -4.65 -7.83
CA ALA A 115 11.10 -6.03 -8.28
C ALA A 115 12.52 -6.60 -8.46
N ALA A 116 13.36 -5.90 -9.24
CA ALA A 116 14.74 -6.27 -9.44
C ALA A 116 15.53 -6.24 -8.14
N PHE A 117 15.35 -5.19 -7.34
CA PHE A 117 16.00 -5.06 -6.04
C PHE A 117 15.74 -6.28 -5.13
N LEU A 118 14.49 -6.74 -5.00
CA LEU A 118 14.17 -7.89 -4.14
C LEU A 118 14.72 -9.21 -4.68
N ARG A 119 14.76 -9.39 -6.01
CA ARG A 119 15.32 -10.62 -6.61
C ARG A 119 16.82 -10.73 -6.42
N ASP A 120 17.51 -9.60 -6.54
CA ASP A 120 18.98 -9.52 -6.49
C ASP A 120 19.50 -9.26 -5.07
N LEU A 121 18.58 -9.15 -4.08
CA LEU A 121 18.90 -8.78 -2.70
C LEU A 121 19.76 -9.83 -2.02
N ALA A 122 20.96 -9.43 -1.62
CA ALA A 122 21.84 -10.19 -0.74
C ALA A 122 21.48 -9.91 0.74
N LEU A 123 20.29 -10.36 1.16
CA LEU A 123 19.78 -10.13 2.51
C LEU A 123 20.59 -10.93 3.52
N ASP A 124 21.17 -10.26 4.52
CA ASP A 124 21.81 -10.93 5.63
C ASP A 124 20.77 -11.40 6.69
N ASP A 125 21.19 -12.35 7.54
CA ASP A 125 20.31 -12.94 8.53
C ASP A 125 19.94 -11.97 9.66
N GLN A 126 20.76 -10.95 9.91
CA GLN A 126 20.48 -9.94 10.93
C GLN A 126 19.40 -8.97 10.43
N GLU A 127 19.49 -8.53 9.17
CA GLU A 127 18.47 -7.67 8.56
C GLU A 127 17.13 -8.38 8.43
N LEU A 128 17.13 -9.66 8.04
CA LEU A 128 15.93 -10.49 8.00
C LEU A 128 15.28 -10.56 9.38
N ARG A 129 16.05 -10.90 10.42
CA ARG A 129 15.55 -10.97 11.80
C ARG A 129 14.99 -9.63 12.28
N LYS A 130 15.67 -8.51 12.02
CA LYS A 130 15.17 -7.17 12.37
C LYS A 130 13.83 -6.87 11.70
N SER A 131 13.68 -7.28 10.45
CA SER A 131 12.44 -7.06 9.69
C SER A 131 11.29 -7.89 10.22
N ILE A 132 11.54 -9.16 10.58
CA ILE A 132 10.56 -10.06 11.23
C ILE A 132 10.15 -9.49 12.59
N ILE A 133 11.11 -9.15 13.44
CA ILE A 133 10.83 -8.55 14.77
C ILE A 133 9.99 -7.27 14.62
N GLY A 134 10.35 -6.44 13.65
CA GLY A 134 9.59 -5.23 13.39
C GLY A 134 8.16 -5.50 12.92
N ALA A 135 7.93 -6.48 12.05
CA ALA A 135 6.60 -6.85 11.60
C ALA A 135 5.75 -7.44 12.74
N ILE A 136 6.34 -8.27 13.60
CA ILE A 136 5.67 -8.75 14.82
C ILE A 136 5.36 -7.58 15.76
N GLY A 137 6.27 -6.64 15.93
CA GLY A 137 6.02 -5.44 16.74
C GLY A 137 4.85 -4.59 16.24
N ASP A 138 4.66 -4.50 14.92
CA ASP A 138 3.48 -3.82 14.34
C ASP A 138 2.19 -4.62 14.59
N LEU A 139 2.22 -5.95 14.54
CA LEU A 139 1.06 -6.81 14.86
C LEU A 139 0.69 -6.76 16.34
N ASP A 140 1.67 -6.62 17.21
CA ASP A 140 1.51 -6.57 18.68
C ASP A 140 1.45 -5.13 19.23
N ALA A 141 1.29 -4.14 18.36
CA ALA A 141 1.24 -2.75 18.78
C ALA A 141 0.20 -2.55 19.89
N TYR A 142 0.60 -1.80 20.93
CA TYR A 142 -0.30 -1.47 22.03
C TYR A 142 -1.53 -0.72 21.53
N MET A 143 -2.68 -1.14 21.98
CA MET A 143 -3.96 -0.50 21.67
C MET A 143 -4.62 0.00 22.94
N LEU A 144 -5.15 1.21 22.88
CA LEU A 144 -6.05 1.73 23.91
C LEU A 144 -7.38 0.96 23.93
N PRO A 145 -8.14 1.00 25.04
CA PRO A 145 -9.38 0.22 25.17
C PRO A 145 -10.41 0.49 24.06
N ASP A 146 -10.58 1.74 23.65
CA ASP A 146 -11.45 2.16 22.54
C ASP A 146 -11.00 1.56 21.20
N THR A 147 -9.71 1.64 20.91
CA THR A 147 -9.10 1.05 19.73
C THR A 147 -9.22 -0.47 19.71
N LYS A 148 -9.08 -1.14 20.87
CA LYS A 148 -9.32 -2.58 21.01
C LYS A 148 -10.76 -2.94 20.66
N GLY A 149 -11.72 -2.17 21.17
CA GLY A 149 -13.14 -2.38 20.90
C GLY A 149 -13.46 -2.22 19.41
N TYR A 150 -12.98 -1.14 18.80
CA TYR A 150 -13.16 -0.89 17.36
C TYR A 150 -12.50 -1.98 16.49
N THR A 151 -11.26 -2.34 16.79
CA THR A 151 -10.55 -3.41 16.09
C THR A 151 -11.26 -4.75 16.23
N SER A 152 -11.81 -5.06 17.40
CA SER A 152 -12.59 -6.27 17.63
C SER A 152 -13.86 -6.31 16.77
N LEU A 153 -14.54 -5.17 16.65
CA LEU A 153 -15.71 -5.04 15.77
C LEU A 153 -15.34 -5.25 14.30
N LEU A 154 -14.27 -4.60 13.82
CA LEU A 154 -13.79 -4.78 12.46
C LEU A 154 -13.42 -6.24 12.17
N ARG A 155 -12.72 -6.91 13.07
CA ARG A 155 -12.39 -8.34 12.97
C ARG A 155 -13.62 -9.22 12.88
N TYR A 156 -14.63 -8.94 13.70
CA TYR A 156 -15.90 -9.64 13.65
C TYR A 156 -16.60 -9.46 12.30
N LEU A 157 -16.70 -8.22 11.80
CA LEU A 157 -17.35 -7.91 10.53
C LEU A 157 -16.60 -8.49 9.32
N SER A 158 -15.26 -8.53 9.37
CA SER A 158 -14.41 -9.09 8.31
C SER A 158 -14.15 -10.58 8.45
N GLN A 159 -14.73 -11.24 9.48
CA GLN A 159 -14.50 -12.65 9.80
C GLN A 159 -13.01 -13.00 10.04
N ASP A 160 -12.23 -12.03 10.54
CA ASP A 160 -10.81 -12.23 10.88
C ASP A 160 -10.70 -13.02 12.19
N THR A 161 -10.68 -14.34 12.07
CA THR A 161 -10.69 -15.26 13.21
C THR A 161 -9.35 -15.31 13.94
N GLU A 162 -9.35 -15.82 15.17
CA GLU A 162 -8.12 -16.05 15.93
C GLU A 162 -7.17 -17.00 15.21
N ALA A 163 -7.70 -18.08 14.61
CA ALA A 163 -6.90 -19.03 13.82
C ALA A 163 -6.19 -18.36 12.64
N MET A 164 -6.88 -17.48 11.91
CA MET A 164 -6.28 -16.72 10.81
C MET A 164 -5.17 -15.77 11.29
N ARG A 165 -5.35 -15.13 12.44
CA ARG A 165 -4.32 -14.27 13.04
C ARG A 165 -3.13 -15.06 13.56
N GLN A 166 -3.35 -16.25 14.11
CA GLN A 166 -2.26 -17.13 14.52
C GLN A 166 -1.48 -17.62 13.29
N GLN A 167 -2.16 -18.08 12.25
CA GLN A 167 -1.52 -18.45 10.99
C GLN A 167 -0.67 -17.30 10.42
N LEU A 168 -1.23 -16.09 10.37
CA LEU A 168 -0.50 -14.90 9.93
C LEU A 168 0.80 -14.70 10.72
N ARG A 169 0.72 -14.85 12.04
CA ARG A 169 1.87 -14.71 12.93
C ARG A 169 2.93 -15.77 12.64
N ASP A 170 2.51 -17.01 12.46
CA ASP A 170 3.41 -18.13 12.16
C ASP A 170 4.10 -17.92 10.81
N GLU A 171 3.38 -17.47 9.80
CA GLU A 171 3.92 -17.11 8.47
C GLU A 171 4.93 -15.95 8.54
N VAL A 172 4.65 -14.91 9.34
CA VAL A 172 5.59 -13.80 9.57
C VAL A 172 6.87 -14.30 10.21
N LEU A 173 6.76 -15.17 11.23
CA LEU A 173 7.92 -15.73 11.93
C LEU A 173 8.74 -16.69 11.04
N ALA A 174 8.08 -17.41 10.13
CA ALA A 174 8.70 -18.34 9.21
C ALA A 174 9.29 -17.68 7.96
N THR A 175 9.15 -16.36 7.79
CA THR A 175 9.63 -15.63 6.60
C THR A 175 11.10 -15.87 6.35
N GLY A 176 11.44 -16.28 5.12
CA GLY A 176 12.80 -16.55 4.66
C GLY A 176 13.23 -15.66 3.47
N LYS A 177 14.50 -15.81 3.07
CA LYS A 177 15.06 -15.04 1.94
C LYS A 177 14.37 -15.35 0.61
N ASP A 178 13.89 -16.57 0.44
CA ASP A 178 13.21 -16.98 -0.79
C ASP A 178 11.83 -16.31 -0.95
N ASP A 179 11.17 -15.95 0.17
CA ASP A 179 9.94 -15.16 0.11
C ASP A 179 10.17 -13.78 -0.51
N PHE A 180 11.32 -13.15 -0.22
CA PHE A 180 11.70 -11.87 -0.83
C PHE A 180 11.87 -11.99 -2.34
N ARG A 181 12.54 -13.03 -2.81
CA ARG A 181 12.73 -13.28 -4.25
C ARG A 181 11.41 -13.57 -4.96
N THR A 182 10.58 -14.41 -4.35
CA THR A 182 9.25 -14.74 -4.87
C THR A 182 8.37 -13.51 -4.95
N PHE A 183 8.37 -12.67 -3.90
CA PHE A 183 7.63 -11.42 -3.89
C PHE A 183 8.18 -10.42 -4.93
N GLY A 184 9.50 -10.37 -5.12
CA GLY A 184 10.12 -9.60 -6.19
C GLY A 184 9.64 -9.99 -7.58
N THR A 185 9.46 -11.27 -7.85
CA THR A 185 8.88 -11.77 -9.12
C THR A 185 7.42 -11.30 -9.28
N LEU A 186 6.64 -11.30 -8.21
CA LEU A 186 5.27 -10.79 -8.22
C LEU A 186 5.22 -9.29 -8.53
N LEU A 187 6.18 -8.51 -8.01
CA LEU A 187 6.23 -7.06 -8.24
C LEU A 187 6.50 -6.68 -9.71
N GLU A 188 7.00 -7.57 -10.56
CA GLU A 188 7.07 -7.31 -12.01
C GLU A 188 5.67 -7.05 -12.59
N ALA A 189 4.65 -7.76 -12.13
CA ALA A 189 3.28 -7.51 -12.56
C ALA A 189 2.77 -6.13 -12.11
N VAL A 190 3.21 -5.64 -10.95
CA VAL A 190 2.90 -4.27 -10.49
C VAL A 190 3.62 -3.24 -11.36
N ARG A 191 4.88 -3.50 -11.74
CA ARG A 191 5.63 -2.65 -12.66
C ARG A 191 4.90 -2.50 -13.99
N GLU A 192 4.45 -3.60 -14.58
CA GLU A 192 3.87 -3.64 -15.93
C GLU A 192 2.42 -3.17 -15.97
N ARG A 193 1.62 -3.54 -14.98
CA ARG A 193 0.16 -3.37 -14.98
C ARG A 193 -0.36 -2.47 -13.86
N GLY A 194 0.53 -1.92 -13.04
CA GLY A 194 0.15 -1.05 -11.93
C GLY A 194 -0.52 0.24 -12.40
N VAL A 195 -1.44 0.71 -11.58
CA VAL A 195 -2.10 2.01 -11.74
C VAL A 195 -1.20 3.09 -11.15
N VAL A 196 -1.04 4.21 -11.86
CA VAL A 196 -0.28 5.37 -11.38
C VAL A 196 -1.20 6.56 -11.20
N LYS A 197 -1.13 7.18 -10.02
CA LYS A 197 -1.84 8.42 -9.71
C LYS A 197 -0.84 9.41 -9.14
N VAL A 198 -0.83 10.60 -9.71
CA VAL A 198 0.04 11.69 -9.29
C VAL A 198 -0.83 12.90 -8.94
N LEU A 199 -0.59 13.45 -7.77
CA LEU A 199 -1.10 14.78 -7.40
C LEU A 199 0.10 15.71 -7.24
N GLY A 200 0.21 16.77 -8.03
CA GLY A 200 1.44 17.54 -8.02
C GLY A 200 1.39 18.88 -8.75
N SER A 201 2.56 19.49 -8.90
CA SER A 201 2.69 20.74 -9.60
C SER A 201 2.40 20.60 -11.10
N PRO A 202 1.82 21.62 -11.75
CA PRO A 202 1.65 21.62 -13.19
C PRO A 202 2.97 21.35 -13.92
N ASP A 203 4.05 22.04 -13.55
CA ASP A 203 5.36 21.91 -14.19
C ASP A 203 5.92 20.49 -14.14
N ALA A 204 5.79 19.80 -12.99
CA ALA A 204 6.28 18.42 -12.84
C ALA A 204 5.45 17.43 -13.68
N ILE A 205 4.13 17.63 -13.73
CA ILE A 205 3.21 16.78 -14.50
C ILE A 205 3.40 17.03 -15.99
N ASP A 206 3.55 18.29 -16.43
CA ASP A 206 3.80 18.67 -17.83
C ASP A 206 5.17 18.14 -18.30
N THR A 207 6.19 18.21 -17.46
CA THR A 207 7.50 17.61 -17.74
C THR A 207 7.37 16.09 -17.93
N ALA A 208 6.71 15.42 -17.01
CA ALA A 208 6.50 13.97 -17.08
C ALA A 208 5.67 13.56 -18.31
N ALA A 209 4.67 14.34 -18.68
CA ALA A 209 3.87 14.12 -19.89
C ALA A 209 4.68 14.37 -21.18
N SER A 210 5.64 15.30 -21.15
CA SER A 210 6.55 15.58 -22.27
C SER A 210 7.60 14.48 -22.44
N ASP A 211 8.17 13.97 -21.36
CA ASP A 211 9.13 12.86 -21.35
C ASP A 211 8.50 11.57 -21.90
N ARG A 212 7.20 11.38 -21.70
CA ARG A 212 6.45 10.21 -22.12
C ARG A 212 5.09 10.61 -22.69
N PRO A 213 5.02 11.06 -23.95
CA PRO A 213 3.78 11.61 -24.52
C PRO A 213 2.59 10.66 -24.43
N GLY A 214 1.45 11.16 -23.97
CA GLY A 214 0.17 10.46 -23.94
C GLY A 214 -0.01 9.41 -22.84
N TRP A 215 0.94 9.26 -21.93
CA TRP A 215 0.82 8.26 -20.86
C TRP A 215 -0.04 8.73 -19.68
N LEU A 216 -0.05 10.03 -19.37
CA LEU A 216 -0.87 10.60 -18.30
C LEU A 216 -2.15 11.24 -18.83
N ASN A 217 -3.27 10.87 -18.24
CA ASN A 217 -4.50 11.64 -18.35
C ASN A 217 -4.43 12.80 -17.33
N VAL A 218 -4.23 14.01 -17.83
CA VAL A 218 -4.03 15.18 -16.95
C VAL A 218 -5.37 15.81 -16.62
N LEU A 219 -5.62 16.00 -15.32
CA LEU A 219 -6.82 16.63 -14.77
C LEU A 219 -6.42 17.82 -13.90
N LYS A 220 -6.98 18.98 -14.19
CA LYS A 220 -6.87 20.15 -13.30
C LYS A 220 -7.88 20.04 -12.17
N VAL A 221 -7.40 20.00 -10.91
CA VAL A 221 -8.25 19.84 -9.73
C VAL A 221 -8.55 21.18 -9.05
N LEU A 222 -7.58 22.10 -9.05
CA LEU A 222 -7.68 23.46 -8.47
C LEU A 222 -7.16 24.52 -9.43
#